data_34f9bf0fbf3500ef637b167351fdf786
#
_entry.id   34f9bf0fbf3500ef637b167351fdf786
#
_cell.length_a   1.000
_cell.length_b   1.000
_cell.length_c   1.000
_cell.angle_alpha   90.00
_cell.angle_beta   90.00
_cell.angle_gamma   90.00
#
_symmetry.space_group_name_H-M   'P 1'
#
loop_
_entity.id
_entity.type
_entity.pdbx_description
1 polymer ?
#
loop_
_entity_poly.entity_id
_entity_poly.type
_entity_poly.pdbx_seq_one_letter_code
_entity_poly.pdbx_strand_id
1 'polypeptide(L)'
;MVIGADLKGIAAQLEEETGIPSFGFDTTGTAYYDRGAFAAAKALLNRFAVRDPEGREPKRVNILGALPMDFGQGKDIGNLKELLKEKGYHTGLCLAMGYSLDDLKHAPEASVNLAVSRFGWLTARFMEQKFGIPYLCGFPAGEKGEKDWLEALETVEQSGKSRYLWQEENGADQEEDPENSVLIIGEQVMADSISHALKKGRLAGSVTVGCLYGLQKELGRPGDLDLTEERRIRDAVRDEKYKRIIGDPFLRLLPEIKKRPA
;
A
#
# COMPACT_ATOMS: atom_id res chain seq x y z
N MET A 1 10.15 -29.11 -4.31
CA MET A 1 8.86 -29.65 -4.84
C MET A 1 7.94 -29.71 -3.64
N VAL A 2 7.05 -28.75 -3.49
CA VAL A 2 5.98 -28.86 -2.49
C VAL A 2 5.02 -29.92 -3.02
N ILE A 3 4.78 -30.96 -2.23
CA ILE A 3 3.83 -32.01 -2.54
C ILE A 3 2.49 -31.32 -2.80
N GLY A 4 1.96 -31.43 -4.02
CA GLY A 4 0.73 -30.75 -4.42
C GLY A 4 -0.46 -31.27 -3.59
N ALA A 5 -0.73 -30.61 -2.47
CA ALA A 5 -1.97 -30.85 -1.75
C ALA A 5 -3.10 -30.13 -2.49
N ASP A 6 -4.21 -30.80 -2.69
CA ASP A 6 -5.44 -30.16 -3.19
C ASP A 6 -6.07 -29.30 -2.08
N LEU A 7 -5.50 -28.11 -1.89
CA LEU A 7 -5.95 -27.18 -0.84
C LEU A 7 -7.40 -26.75 -1.02
N LYS A 8 -7.90 -26.72 -2.26
CA LYS A 8 -9.30 -26.36 -2.54
C LYS A 8 -10.24 -27.52 -2.17
N GLY A 9 -9.86 -28.75 -2.54
CA GLY A 9 -10.62 -29.94 -2.17
C GLY A 9 -10.68 -30.13 -0.65
N ILE A 10 -9.54 -29.98 0.03
CA ILE A 10 -9.47 -30.04 1.50
C ILE A 10 -10.36 -28.97 2.14
N ALA A 11 -10.32 -27.73 1.67
CA ALA A 11 -11.15 -26.65 2.19
C ALA A 11 -12.64 -26.94 1.98
N ALA A 12 -13.02 -27.45 0.81
CA ALA A 12 -14.43 -27.82 0.52
C ALA A 12 -14.90 -28.95 1.43
N GLN A 13 -14.08 -29.98 1.66
CA GLN A 13 -14.42 -31.07 2.57
C GLN A 13 -14.56 -30.59 4.02
N LEU A 14 -13.66 -29.72 4.49
CA LEU A 14 -13.75 -29.14 5.83
C LEU A 14 -15.01 -28.29 6.00
N GLU A 15 -15.40 -27.51 5.00
CA GLU A 15 -16.63 -26.73 5.02
C GLU A 15 -17.86 -27.64 5.05
N GLU A 16 -17.88 -28.73 4.27
CA GLU A 16 -18.97 -29.71 4.24
C GLU A 16 -19.12 -30.40 5.61
N GLU A 17 -18.02 -30.84 6.22
CA GLU A 17 -18.03 -31.57 7.50
C GLU A 17 -18.34 -30.68 8.71
N THR A 18 -17.91 -29.40 8.70
CA THR A 18 -17.99 -28.52 9.88
C THR A 18 -19.05 -27.43 9.77
N GLY A 19 -19.53 -27.14 8.56
CA GLY A 19 -20.38 -25.96 8.29
C GLY A 19 -19.64 -24.62 8.41
N ILE A 20 -18.31 -24.64 8.61
CA ILE A 20 -17.50 -23.43 8.77
C ILE A 20 -16.90 -23.06 7.43
N PRO A 21 -17.09 -21.81 6.93
CA PRO A 21 -16.47 -21.36 5.69
C PRO A 21 -14.97 -21.58 5.68
N SER A 22 -14.48 -22.33 4.71
CA SER A 22 -13.08 -22.75 4.63
C SER A 22 -12.45 -22.31 3.30
N PHE A 23 -11.16 -21.96 3.32
CA PHE A 23 -10.43 -21.46 2.17
C PHE A 23 -9.11 -22.18 1.98
N GLY A 24 -8.79 -22.56 0.74
CA GLY A 24 -7.50 -23.07 0.33
C GLY A 24 -6.77 -22.08 -0.57
N PHE A 25 -5.50 -21.77 -0.26
CA PHE A 25 -4.67 -20.86 -1.04
C PHE A 25 -3.41 -21.54 -1.56
N ASP A 26 -3.14 -21.38 -2.85
CA ASP A 26 -1.91 -21.86 -3.48
C ASP A 26 -0.74 -20.91 -3.12
N THR A 27 -0.18 -21.08 -1.92
CA THR A 27 0.97 -20.33 -1.45
C THR A 27 2.26 -21.12 -1.68
N THR A 28 2.73 -21.14 -2.91
CA THR A 28 3.90 -21.95 -3.33
C THR A 28 5.26 -21.36 -2.94
N GLY A 29 5.29 -20.16 -2.34
CA GLY A 29 6.53 -19.45 -2.01
C GLY A 29 7.23 -18.80 -3.21
N THR A 30 6.60 -18.82 -4.39
CA THR A 30 7.15 -18.23 -5.63
C THR A 30 6.67 -16.81 -5.90
N ALA A 31 5.73 -16.31 -5.12
CA ALA A 31 5.20 -14.95 -5.21
C ALA A 31 5.54 -14.16 -3.92
N TYR A 32 5.58 -12.84 -4.04
CA TYR A 32 5.75 -11.97 -2.88
C TYR A 32 4.52 -11.97 -1.98
N TYR A 33 4.71 -11.59 -0.71
CA TYR A 33 3.68 -11.64 0.33
C TYR A 33 2.40 -10.85 -0.02
N ASP A 34 2.51 -9.75 -0.74
CA ASP A 34 1.39 -8.92 -1.19
C ASP A 34 0.38 -9.70 -2.05
N ARG A 35 0.85 -10.62 -2.88
CA ARG A 35 0.00 -11.47 -3.72
C ARG A 35 -0.77 -12.50 -2.90
N GLY A 36 -0.10 -13.11 -1.91
CA GLY A 36 -0.75 -14.05 -0.98
C GLY A 36 -1.79 -13.33 -0.11
N ALA A 37 -1.44 -12.17 0.45
CA ALA A 37 -2.35 -11.35 1.22
C ALA A 37 -3.57 -10.91 0.39
N PHE A 38 -3.36 -10.51 -0.87
CA PHE A 38 -4.45 -10.17 -1.78
C PHE A 38 -5.35 -11.37 -2.10
N ALA A 39 -4.79 -12.55 -2.33
CA ALA A 39 -5.58 -13.75 -2.58
C ALA A 39 -6.51 -14.07 -1.40
N ALA A 40 -6.01 -13.97 -0.17
CA ALA A 40 -6.79 -14.13 1.05
C ALA A 40 -7.88 -13.06 1.18
N ALA A 41 -7.53 -11.78 1.03
CA ALA A 41 -8.47 -10.66 1.11
C ALA A 41 -9.59 -10.80 0.07
N LYS A 42 -9.25 -11.15 -1.18
CA LYS A 42 -10.21 -11.37 -2.25
C LYS A 42 -11.19 -12.50 -1.93
N ALA A 43 -10.70 -13.61 -1.36
CA ALA A 43 -11.55 -14.74 -0.97
C ALA A 43 -12.53 -14.33 0.15
N LEU A 44 -12.03 -13.66 1.19
CA LEU A 44 -12.83 -13.16 2.30
C LEU A 44 -13.90 -12.17 1.84
N LEU A 45 -13.54 -11.16 1.05
CA LEU A 45 -14.48 -10.18 0.49
C LEU A 45 -15.50 -10.83 -0.45
N ASN A 46 -15.09 -11.83 -1.24
CA ASN A 46 -16.03 -12.56 -2.09
C ASN A 46 -17.07 -13.35 -1.31
N ARG A 47 -16.67 -13.88 -0.16
CA ARG A 47 -17.52 -14.75 0.66
C ARG A 47 -18.43 -13.97 1.59
N PHE A 48 -17.93 -12.92 2.21
CA PHE A 48 -18.60 -12.26 3.33
C PHE A 48 -19.16 -10.88 3.02
N ALA A 49 -18.58 -10.13 2.07
CA ALA A 49 -19.06 -8.78 1.75
C ALA A 49 -20.47 -8.81 1.14
N VAL A 50 -21.34 -7.93 1.59
CA VAL A 50 -22.69 -7.75 1.03
C VAL A 50 -22.56 -7.26 -0.42
N ARG A 51 -23.30 -7.89 -1.35
CA ARG A 51 -23.16 -7.58 -2.78
C ARG A 51 -23.81 -6.28 -3.18
N ASP A 52 -24.97 -6.00 -2.61
CA ASP A 52 -25.80 -4.85 -2.92
C ASP A 52 -26.14 -4.12 -1.61
N PRO A 53 -25.22 -3.27 -1.08
CA PRO A 53 -25.52 -2.47 0.08
C PRO A 53 -26.65 -1.47 -0.23
N GLU A 54 -27.46 -1.13 0.75
CA GLU A 54 -28.56 -0.14 0.62
C GLU A 54 -28.08 1.26 0.19
N GLY A 55 -26.77 1.50 0.23
CA GLY A 55 -26.11 2.74 -0.18
C GLY A 55 -24.71 2.81 0.39
N ARG A 56 -23.99 3.84 -0.01
CA ARG A 56 -22.70 4.18 0.61
C ARG A 56 -22.90 5.20 1.71
N GLU A 57 -22.22 4.98 2.80
CA GLU A 57 -22.24 5.88 3.94
C GLU A 57 -21.20 6.98 3.72
N PRO A 58 -21.62 8.26 3.62
CA PRO A 58 -20.68 9.38 3.45
C PRO A 58 -19.64 9.39 4.58
N LYS A 59 -18.38 9.70 4.23
CA LYS A 59 -17.24 9.75 5.15
C LYS A 59 -16.91 8.42 5.86
N ARG A 60 -17.53 7.31 5.45
CA ARG A 60 -17.07 5.99 5.84
C ARG A 60 -15.95 5.54 4.90
N VAL A 61 -14.79 5.20 5.45
CA VAL A 61 -13.62 4.79 4.67
C VAL A 61 -13.13 3.42 5.12
N ASN A 62 -12.60 2.64 4.17
CA ASN A 62 -11.84 1.43 4.49
C ASN A 62 -10.35 1.72 4.40
N ILE A 63 -9.57 1.19 5.33
CA ILE A 63 -8.10 1.18 5.26
C ILE A 63 -7.68 -0.20 4.74
N LEU A 64 -7.10 -0.25 3.57
CA LEU A 64 -6.70 -1.47 2.88
C LEU A 64 -5.17 -1.55 2.80
N GLY A 65 -4.62 -2.65 3.26
CA GLY A 65 -3.18 -2.89 3.16
C GLY A 65 -2.38 -2.64 4.43
N ALA A 66 -3.05 -2.54 5.60
CA ALA A 66 -2.40 -2.34 6.89
C ALA A 66 -1.74 -3.63 7.41
N LEU A 67 -0.80 -4.21 6.65
CA LEU A 67 -0.10 -5.42 7.07
C LEU A 67 0.93 -5.12 8.16
N PRO A 68 1.04 -5.95 9.22
CA PRO A 68 2.09 -5.80 10.21
C PRO A 68 3.52 -5.88 9.64
N MET A 69 3.70 -6.53 8.49
CA MET A 69 5.00 -6.56 7.78
C MET A 69 5.41 -5.17 7.26
N ASP A 70 4.45 -4.31 6.91
CA ASP A 70 4.71 -2.97 6.39
C ASP A 70 4.62 -1.90 7.49
N PHE A 71 3.72 -2.09 8.46
CA PHE A 71 3.39 -1.10 9.50
C PHE A 71 3.76 -1.53 10.93
N GLY A 72 4.49 -2.62 11.09
CA GLY A 72 4.96 -3.10 12.39
C GLY A 72 3.82 -3.24 13.41
N GLN A 73 3.94 -2.58 14.56
CA GLN A 73 2.92 -2.62 15.63
C GLN A 73 1.69 -1.75 15.33
N GLY A 74 1.60 -1.12 14.18
CA GLY A 74 0.41 -0.39 13.74
C GLY A 74 0.26 1.02 14.32
N LYS A 75 1.31 1.61 14.90
CA LYS A 75 1.26 2.99 15.40
C LYS A 75 0.84 3.98 14.32
N ASP A 76 1.40 3.84 13.11
CA ASP A 76 1.10 4.73 11.99
C ASP A 76 -0.35 4.56 11.52
N ILE A 77 -0.88 3.35 11.56
CA ILE A 77 -2.30 3.08 11.26
C ILE A 77 -3.20 3.65 12.37
N GLY A 78 -2.77 3.61 13.64
CA GLY A 78 -3.46 4.28 14.74
C GLY A 78 -3.55 5.79 14.51
N ASN A 79 -2.42 6.42 14.20
CA ASN A 79 -2.34 7.86 13.90
C ASN A 79 -3.22 8.22 12.68
N LEU A 80 -3.24 7.38 11.65
CA LEU A 80 -4.11 7.58 10.48
C LEU A 80 -5.60 7.55 10.87
N LYS A 81 -6.01 6.61 11.73
CA LYS A 81 -7.40 6.54 12.23
C LYS A 81 -7.79 7.77 13.05
N GLU A 82 -6.87 8.27 13.86
CA GLU A 82 -7.08 9.51 14.63
C GLU A 82 -7.21 10.73 13.71
N LEU A 83 -6.32 10.88 12.73
CA LEU A 83 -6.40 11.93 11.72
C LEU A 83 -7.74 11.90 10.97
N LEU A 84 -8.17 10.74 10.51
CA LEU A 84 -9.45 10.55 9.84
C LEU A 84 -10.62 11.00 10.73
N LYS A 85 -10.61 10.57 12.00
CA LYS A 85 -11.65 10.93 12.97
C LYS A 85 -11.70 12.44 13.21
N GLU A 86 -10.56 13.12 13.33
CA GLU A 86 -10.49 14.58 13.49
C GLU A 86 -11.08 15.31 12.28
N LYS A 87 -10.99 14.74 11.09
CA LYS A 87 -11.59 15.27 9.84
C LYS A 87 -13.03 14.81 9.61
N GLY A 88 -13.63 14.12 10.58
CA GLY A 88 -15.01 13.67 10.53
C GLY A 88 -15.24 12.42 9.69
N TYR A 89 -14.18 11.69 9.34
CA TYR A 89 -14.27 10.37 8.73
C TYR A 89 -14.33 9.28 9.82
N HIS A 90 -14.99 8.17 9.49
CA HIS A 90 -14.94 6.97 10.33
C HIS A 90 -14.44 5.76 9.54
N THR A 91 -13.65 4.93 10.21
CA THR A 91 -13.10 3.72 9.61
C THR A 91 -14.11 2.60 9.72
N GLY A 92 -14.54 2.05 8.57
CA GLY A 92 -15.32 0.81 8.51
C GLY A 92 -14.40 -0.40 8.66
N LEU A 93 -13.80 -0.85 7.55
CA LEU A 93 -12.86 -1.97 7.55
C LEU A 93 -11.42 -1.45 7.65
N CYS A 94 -10.62 -1.99 8.59
CA CYS A 94 -9.17 -1.87 8.58
C CYS A 94 -8.57 -3.24 8.27
N LEU A 95 -8.43 -3.55 6.98
CA LEU A 95 -8.05 -4.88 6.50
C LEU A 95 -6.61 -5.24 6.90
N ALA A 96 -6.47 -6.40 7.51
CA ALA A 96 -5.28 -7.02 8.07
C ALA A 96 -4.83 -6.47 9.44
N MET A 97 -5.53 -5.49 10.03
CA MET A 97 -5.18 -4.98 11.36
C MET A 97 -6.44 -4.62 12.18
N GLY A 98 -6.87 -5.56 13.02
CA GLY A 98 -7.96 -5.33 13.98
C GLY A 98 -9.34 -5.16 13.32
N TYR A 99 -9.75 -6.10 12.50
CA TYR A 99 -11.08 -6.15 11.88
C TYR A 99 -11.85 -7.41 12.27
N SER A 100 -13.16 -7.36 12.14
CA SER A 100 -14.10 -8.46 12.36
C SER A 100 -14.70 -8.95 11.04
N LEU A 101 -15.41 -10.09 11.08
CA LEU A 101 -16.20 -10.55 9.93
C LEU A 101 -17.36 -9.58 9.63
N ASP A 102 -17.84 -8.87 10.63
CA ASP A 102 -18.90 -7.88 10.46
C ASP A 102 -18.39 -6.64 9.69
N ASP A 103 -17.17 -6.18 9.99
CA ASP A 103 -16.51 -5.12 9.21
C ASP A 103 -16.33 -5.54 7.74
N LEU A 104 -16.02 -6.83 7.48
CA LEU A 104 -15.93 -7.35 6.12
C LEU A 104 -17.27 -7.35 5.40
N LYS A 105 -18.37 -7.69 6.10
CA LYS A 105 -19.71 -7.67 5.51
C LYS A 105 -20.10 -6.28 5.05
N HIS A 106 -19.82 -5.27 5.87
CA HIS A 106 -20.20 -3.88 5.64
C HIS A 106 -19.12 -3.06 4.89
N ALA A 107 -18.01 -3.70 4.48
CA ALA A 107 -16.95 -3.02 3.70
C ALA A 107 -17.47 -2.34 2.41
N PRO A 108 -18.47 -2.88 1.68
CA PRO A 108 -19.02 -2.21 0.50
C PRO A 108 -19.78 -0.91 0.76
N GLU A 109 -20.12 -0.59 2.01
CA GLU A 109 -20.81 0.65 2.38
C GLU A 109 -19.89 1.87 2.42
N ALA A 110 -18.57 1.68 2.36
CA ALA A 110 -17.63 2.77 2.40
C ALA A 110 -17.74 3.68 1.18
N SER A 111 -17.57 5.00 1.39
CA SER A 111 -17.50 6.00 0.32
C SER A 111 -16.18 5.96 -0.43
N VAL A 112 -15.07 5.64 0.26
CA VAL A 112 -13.72 5.58 -0.31
C VAL A 112 -12.90 4.45 0.31
N ASN A 113 -12.08 3.78 -0.50
CA ASN A 113 -11.04 2.86 -0.05
C ASN A 113 -9.69 3.59 0.03
N LEU A 114 -8.99 3.50 1.15
CA LEU A 114 -7.65 4.03 1.37
C LEU A 114 -6.63 2.90 1.18
N ALA A 115 -5.93 2.90 0.06
CA ALA A 115 -4.90 1.91 -0.26
C ALA A 115 -3.54 2.39 0.26
N VAL A 116 -3.11 1.87 1.42
CA VAL A 116 -1.90 2.33 2.12
C VAL A 116 -0.65 1.51 1.81
N SER A 117 -0.79 0.46 1.02
CA SER A 117 0.31 -0.39 0.54
C SER A 117 -0.05 -1.02 -0.80
N ARG A 118 0.89 -1.70 -1.44
CA ARG A 118 0.66 -2.44 -2.70
C ARG A 118 -0.40 -3.53 -2.56
N PHE A 119 -0.41 -4.23 -1.44
CA PHE A 119 -1.50 -5.16 -1.10
C PHE A 119 -2.84 -4.42 -1.02
N GLY A 120 -2.87 -3.25 -0.37
CA GLY A 120 -4.04 -2.39 -0.28
C GLY A 120 -4.52 -1.93 -1.65
N TRP A 121 -3.61 -1.53 -2.53
CA TRP A 121 -3.91 -1.11 -3.89
C TRP A 121 -4.52 -2.24 -4.74
N LEU A 122 -3.98 -3.47 -4.67
CA LEU A 122 -4.57 -4.62 -5.34
C LEU A 122 -6.00 -4.90 -4.86
N THR A 123 -6.21 -4.79 -3.55
CA THR A 123 -7.52 -4.98 -2.93
C THR A 123 -8.50 -3.86 -3.31
N ALA A 124 -8.04 -2.61 -3.30
CA ALA A 124 -8.84 -1.45 -3.66
C ALA A 124 -9.32 -1.52 -5.13
N ARG A 125 -8.46 -1.88 -6.06
CA ARG A 125 -8.83 -2.12 -7.46
C ARG A 125 -9.87 -3.22 -7.62
N PHE A 126 -9.71 -4.30 -6.87
CA PHE A 126 -10.71 -5.37 -6.85
C PHE A 126 -12.06 -4.87 -6.32
N MET A 127 -12.06 -4.08 -5.24
CA MET A 127 -13.28 -3.52 -4.66
C MET A 127 -13.92 -2.45 -5.56
N GLU A 128 -13.12 -1.67 -6.27
CA GLU A 128 -13.63 -0.74 -7.29
C GLU A 128 -14.34 -1.50 -8.42
N GLN A 129 -13.72 -2.54 -8.97
CA GLN A 129 -14.32 -3.34 -10.04
C GLN A 129 -15.59 -4.08 -9.59
N LYS A 130 -15.61 -4.57 -8.36
CA LYS A 130 -16.71 -5.41 -7.86
C LYS A 130 -17.84 -4.63 -7.24
N PHE A 131 -17.52 -3.57 -6.47
CA PHE A 131 -18.48 -2.80 -5.69
C PHE A 131 -18.55 -1.34 -6.13
N GLY A 132 -17.75 -0.91 -7.09
CA GLY A 132 -17.71 0.46 -7.59
C GLY A 132 -17.14 1.49 -6.59
N ILE A 133 -16.45 1.08 -5.51
CA ILE A 133 -15.94 1.99 -4.49
C ILE A 133 -14.65 2.64 -5.01
N PRO A 134 -14.58 3.97 -5.13
CA PRO A 134 -13.35 4.65 -5.54
C PRO A 134 -12.26 4.52 -4.47
N TYR A 135 -11.00 4.73 -4.86
CA TYR A 135 -9.90 4.66 -3.91
C TYR A 135 -8.93 5.83 -4.02
N LEU A 136 -8.32 6.17 -2.89
CA LEU A 136 -7.09 6.95 -2.82
C LEU A 136 -5.93 6.00 -2.51
N CYS A 137 -4.92 5.96 -3.39
CA CYS A 137 -3.69 5.21 -3.15
C CYS A 137 -2.60 6.16 -2.66
N GLY A 138 -2.06 5.91 -1.47
CA GLY A 138 -1.04 6.70 -0.80
C GLY A 138 -1.24 6.78 0.70
N PHE A 139 -0.20 7.26 1.40
CA PHE A 139 -0.18 7.42 2.85
C PHE A 139 0.17 8.86 3.22
N PRO A 140 -0.46 9.48 4.24
CA PRO A 140 -0.11 10.82 4.69
C PRO A 140 1.28 10.80 5.35
N ALA A 141 2.29 11.35 4.66
CA ALA A 141 3.66 11.39 5.13
C ALA A 141 4.13 12.84 5.32
N GLY A 142 4.47 13.21 6.57
CA GLY A 142 4.88 14.56 6.91
C GLY A 142 3.78 15.62 6.68
N GLU A 143 3.99 16.82 7.20
CA GLU A 143 2.97 17.89 7.21
C GLU A 143 2.42 18.24 5.82
N LYS A 144 3.30 18.39 4.83
CA LYS A 144 2.89 18.73 3.46
C LYS A 144 2.19 17.58 2.77
N GLY A 145 2.70 16.35 2.92
CA GLY A 145 2.08 15.15 2.36
C GLY A 145 0.73 14.85 2.99
N GLU A 146 0.55 15.09 4.29
CA GLU A 146 -0.73 14.96 4.98
C GLU A 146 -1.78 15.91 4.42
N LYS A 147 -1.41 17.19 4.22
CA LYS A 147 -2.32 18.18 3.64
C LYS A 147 -2.79 17.77 2.25
N ASP A 148 -1.86 17.43 1.37
CA ASP A 148 -2.17 17.03 0.00
C ASP A 148 -3.00 15.73 -0.03
N TRP A 149 -2.72 14.81 0.91
CA TRP A 149 -3.45 13.55 1.04
C TRP A 149 -4.91 13.77 1.46
N LEU A 150 -5.16 14.70 2.39
CA LEU A 150 -6.51 15.06 2.83
C LEU A 150 -7.29 15.73 1.69
N GLU A 151 -6.68 16.66 0.95
CA GLU A 151 -7.28 17.29 -0.25
C GLU A 151 -7.59 16.24 -1.34
N ALA A 152 -6.71 15.27 -1.51
CA ALA A 152 -6.93 14.15 -2.44
C ALA A 152 -8.07 13.25 -2.00
N LEU A 153 -8.20 12.95 -0.70
CA LEU A 153 -9.31 12.16 -0.15
C LEU A 153 -10.65 12.83 -0.40
N GLU A 154 -10.77 14.13 -0.11
CA GLU A 154 -11.99 14.89 -0.38
C GLU A 154 -12.33 14.90 -1.88
N THR A 155 -11.32 15.06 -2.73
CA THR A 155 -11.50 15.01 -4.20
C THR A 155 -12.02 13.65 -4.67
N VAL A 156 -11.49 12.54 -4.14
CA VAL A 156 -11.96 11.18 -4.48
C VAL A 156 -13.40 10.99 -4.01
N GLU A 157 -13.73 11.41 -2.80
CA GLU A 157 -15.09 11.29 -2.25
C GLU A 157 -16.12 12.07 -3.08
N GLN A 158 -15.78 13.31 -3.46
CA GLN A 158 -16.68 14.18 -4.24
C GLN A 158 -16.82 13.75 -5.70
N SER A 159 -15.71 13.35 -6.34
CA SER A 159 -15.71 12.99 -7.76
C SER A 159 -16.13 11.56 -8.05
N GLY A 160 -16.01 10.64 -7.06
CA GLY A 160 -16.18 9.22 -7.26
C GLY A 160 -15.10 8.58 -8.15
N LYS A 161 -13.98 9.27 -8.38
CA LYS A 161 -12.87 8.79 -9.24
C LYS A 161 -11.65 8.45 -8.42
N SER A 162 -11.13 7.25 -8.62
CA SER A 162 -9.89 6.80 -7.97
C SER A 162 -8.68 7.59 -8.44
N ARG A 163 -7.72 7.78 -7.53
CA ARG A 163 -6.46 8.45 -7.86
C ARG A 163 -5.29 7.95 -7.00
N TYR A 164 -4.08 8.26 -7.46
CA TYR A 164 -2.84 8.14 -6.69
C TYR A 164 -2.48 9.50 -6.10
N LEU A 165 -1.94 9.53 -4.88
CA LEU A 165 -1.51 10.78 -4.23
C LEU A 165 -0.53 11.59 -5.10
N TRP A 166 0.35 10.91 -5.82
CA TRP A 166 1.40 11.51 -6.67
C TRP A 166 1.03 11.66 -8.15
N GLN A 167 -0.25 11.53 -8.51
CA GLN A 167 -0.70 11.51 -9.92
C GLN A 167 -0.42 12.81 -10.69
N GLU A 168 -0.39 13.95 -10.02
CA GLU A 168 -0.20 15.26 -10.64
C GLU A 168 1.27 15.66 -10.83
N GLU A 169 2.22 14.85 -10.33
CA GLU A 169 3.66 15.13 -10.43
C GLU A 169 4.23 14.92 -11.84
N ASN A 170 3.48 14.30 -12.75
CA ASN A 170 3.92 13.94 -14.11
C ASN A 170 4.11 15.15 -15.05
N GLY A 171 4.10 16.38 -14.57
CA GLY A 171 4.22 17.60 -15.38
C GLY A 171 4.94 18.78 -14.73
N ALA A 172 5.31 18.72 -13.48
CA ALA A 172 6.07 19.79 -12.85
C ALA A 172 7.58 19.52 -13.03
N ASP A 173 8.22 20.21 -13.97
CA ASP A 173 9.66 20.41 -14.05
C ASP A 173 10.15 21.02 -12.71
N GLN A 174 10.39 20.19 -11.71
CA GLN A 174 11.25 20.60 -10.60
C GLN A 174 12.67 20.58 -11.17
N GLU A 175 13.37 21.70 -11.12
CA GLU A 175 14.80 21.74 -11.41
C GLU A 175 15.45 20.60 -10.61
N GLU A 176 15.98 19.61 -11.35
CA GLU A 176 16.74 18.52 -10.74
C GLU A 176 17.95 19.12 -10.04
N ASP A 177 17.96 19.08 -8.71
CA ASP A 177 19.12 19.41 -7.91
C ASP A 177 19.88 18.11 -7.56
N PRO A 178 20.93 17.75 -8.31
CA PRO A 178 21.67 16.52 -8.08
C PRO A 178 22.37 16.50 -6.70
N GLU A 179 22.70 17.66 -6.14
CA GLU A 179 23.35 17.77 -4.84
C GLU A 179 22.39 17.47 -3.68
N ASN A 180 21.10 17.39 -3.96
CA ASN A 180 20.06 17.06 -2.98
C ASN A 180 19.22 15.85 -3.42
N SER A 181 19.87 14.82 -3.96
CA SER A 181 19.23 13.63 -4.46
C SER A 181 19.01 12.59 -3.36
N VAL A 182 17.84 11.92 -3.40
CA VAL A 182 17.42 10.94 -2.40
C VAL A 182 17.03 9.63 -3.07
N LEU A 183 17.50 8.50 -2.53
CA LEU A 183 17.02 7.16 -2.83
C LEU A 183 16.15 6.67 -1.68
N ILE A 184 14.91 6.31 -1.96
CA ILE A 184 14.01 5.69 -0.99
C ILE A 184 13.88 4.22 -1.32
N ILE A 185 14.23 3.33 -0.39
CA ILE A 185 14.15 1.87 -0.57
C ILE A 185 13.09 1.31 0.38
N GLY A 186 12.02 0.76 -0.17
CA GLY A 186 10.94 0.23 0.66
C GLY A 186 9.77 -0.40 -0.10
N GLU A 187 8.63 -0.48 0.59
CA GLU A 187 7.34 -0.81 0.00
C GLU A 187 6.90 0.34 -0.91
N GLN A 188 6.40 0.01 -2.09
CA GLN A 188 6.25 0.98 -3.18
C GLN A 188 5.31 2.14 -2.83
N VAL A 189 4.10 1.87 -2.32
CA VAL A 189 3.10 2.92 -2.01
C VAL A 189 3.60 3.84 -0.91
N MET A 190 4.25 3.28 0.12
CA MET A 190 4.85 4.06 1.19
C MET A 190 6.03 4.90 0.67
N ALA A 191 6.91 4.31 -0.14
CA ALA A 191 8.07 5.00 -0.72
C ALA A 191 7.64 6.14 -1.66
N ASP A 192 6.61 5.92 -2.49
CA ASP A 192 6.02 6.95 -3.35
C ASP A 192 5.36 8.07 -2.55
N SER A 193 4.71 7.74 -1.42
CA SER A 193 4.11 8.73 -0.52
C SER A 193 5.16 9.61 0.16
N ILE A 194 6.27 9.01 0.61
CA ILE A 194 7.41 9.75 1.17
C ILE A 194 8.07 10.61 0.08
N SER A 195 8.24 10.07 -1.14
CA SER A 195 8.75 10.81 -2.29
C SER A 195 7.91 12.05 -2.57
N HIS A 196 6.58 11.90 -2.61
CA HIS A 196 5.64 13.00 -2.77
C HIS A 196 5.83 14.08 -1.69
N ALA A 197 5.87 13.67 -0.41
CA ALA A 197 6.06 14.58 0.71
C ALA A 197 7.39 15.35 0.64
N LEU A 198 8.49 14.68 0.29
CA LEU A 198 9.80 15.32 0.14
C LEU A 198 9.81 16.36 -0.98
N LYS A 199 9.21 16.05 -2.13
CA LYS A 199 9.10 16.97 -3.26
C LYS A 199 8.23 18.17 -2.93
N LYS A 200 7.03 17.95 -2.40
CA LYS A 200 6.11 19.02 -1.99
C LYS A 200 6.68 19.90 -0.88
N GLY A 201 7.43 19.31 0.04
CA GLY A 201 8.16 20.04 1.08
C GLY A 201 9.42 20.75 0.60
N ARG A 202 9.86 20.54 -0.66
CA ARG A 202 11.15 21.02 -1.20
C ARG A 202 12.35 20.54 -0.34
N LEU A 203 12.23 19.31 0.20
CA LEU A 203 13.26 18.70 1.05
C LEU A 203 14.24 17.83 0.25
N ALA A 204 13.96 17.60 -1.03
CA ALA A 204 14.83 16.88 -1.96
C ALA A 204 14.72 17.52 -3.34
N GLY A 205 15.83 17.61 -4.07
CA GLY A 205 15.90 18.08 -5.46
C GLY A 205 15.51 17.00 -6.45
N SER A 206 15.91 15.76 -6.19
CA SER A 206 15.47 14.59 -6.94
C SER A 206 15.22 13.41 -6.02
N VAL A 207 14.23 12.58 -6.35
CA VAL A 207 13.88 11.39 -5.56
C VAL A 207 13.68 10.21 -6.49
N THR A 208 14.40 9.13 -6.21
CA THR A 208 14.23 7.82 -6.85
C THR A 208 13.65 6.84 -5.84
N VAL A 209 12.65 6.08 -6.24
CA VAL A 209 12.08 5.00 -5.44
C VAL A 209 12.66 3.66 -5.89
N GLY A 210 13.08 2.84 -4.92
CA GLY A 210 13.56 1.48 -5.13
C GLY A 210 12.68 0.48 -4.40
N CYS A 211 12.12 -0.50 -5.13
CA CYS A 211 11.17 -1.47 -4.59
C CYS A 211 11.81 -2.84 -4.42
N LEU A 212 11.82 -3.36 -3.18
CA LEU A 212 12.44 -4.66 -2.85
C LEU A 212 11.60 -5.87 -3.33
N TYR A 213 10.31 -5.70 -3.52
CA TYR A 213 9.36 -6.78 -3.86
C TYR A 213 8.84 -6.67 -5.30
N GLY A 214 9.66 -6.17 -6.20
CA GLY A 214 9.29 -5.91 -7.59
C GLY A 214 8.58 -4.57 -7.79
N LEU A 215 8.81 -3.95 -8.92
CA LEU A 215 8.19 -2.68 -9.28
C LEU A 215 6.84 -2.92 -9.96
N GLN A 216 5.78 -2.34 -9.40
CA GLN A 216 4.48 -2.31 -10.04
C GLN A 216 4.43 -1.09 -10.97
N LYS A 217 4.44 -1.33 -12.27
CA LYS A 217 4.58 -0.27 -13.28
C LYS A 217 3.46 0.77 -13.26
N GLU A 218 2.24 0.37 -12.92
CA GLU A 218 1.09 1.29 -12.84
C GLU A 218 1.20 2.29 -11.67
N LEU A 219 2.00 1.98 -10.65
CA LEU A 219 2.28 2.85 -9.51
C LEU A 219 3.55 3.67 -9.71
N GLY A 220 4.55 3.10 -10.44
CA GLY A 220 5.89 3.63 -10.56
C GLY A 220 6.01 4.85 -11.47
N ARG A 221 7.11 5.55 -11.30
CA ARG A 221 7.53 6.68 -12.12
C ARG A 221 8.69 6.28 -13.03
N PRO A 222 8.94 7.00 -14.12
CA PRO A 222 10.17 6.83 -14.89
C PRO A 222 11.41 7.00 -13.98
N GLY A 223 12.33 6.05 -14.03
CA GLY A 223 13.54 6.06 -13.22
C GLY A 223 13.47 5.33 -11.89
N ASP A 224 12.30 4.85 -11.47
CA ASP A 224 12.17 3.98 -10.30
C ASP A 224 12.87 2.63 -10.52
N LEU A 225 13.40 2.05 -9.45
CA LEU A 225 14.27 0.89 -9.47
C LEU A 225 13.56 -0.38 -8.98
N ASP A 226 13.66 -1.43 -9.76
CA ASP A 226 13.34 -2.79 -9.31
C ASP A 226 14.56 -3.35 -8.58
N LEU A 227 14.47 -3.46 -7.25
CA LEU A 227 15.53 -3.91 -6.35
C LEU A 227 15.27 -5.32 -5.81
N THR A 228 14.65 -6.19 -6.59
CA THR A 228 14.39 -7.59 -6.20
C THR A 228 15.64 -8.45 -6.05
N GLU A 229 16.73 -8.07 -6.74
CA GLU A 229 18.01 -8.76 -6.69
C GLU A 229 18.97 -8.05 -5.74
N GLU A 230 19.63 -8.80 -4.84
CA GLU A 230 20.63 -8.25 -3.90
C GLU A 230 21.71 -7.40 -4.61
N ARG A 231 22.15 -7.84 -5.79
CA ARG A 231 23.12 -7.09 -6.59
C ARG A 231 22.61 -5.69 -6.93
N ARG A 232 21.34 -5.56 -7.36
CA ARG A 232 20.75 -4.28 -7.70
C ARG A 232 20.62 -3.35 -6.49
N ILE A 233 20.32 -3.93 -5.30
CA ILE A 233 20.33 -3.18 -4.05
C ILE A 233 21.72 -2.62 -3.78
N ARG A 234 22.75 -3.47 -3.87
CA ARG A 234 24.15 -3.08 -3.65
C ARG A 234 24.62 -2.01 -4.64
N ASP A 235 24.27 -2.17 -5.92
CA ASP A 235 24.62 -1.19 -6.96
C ASP A 235 23.91 0.16 -6.72
N ALA A 236 22.62 0.15 -6.37
CA ALA A 236 21.87 1.36 -6.08
C ALA A 236 22.40 2.10 -4.85
N VAL A 237 22.76 1.38 -3.77
CA VAL A 237 23.30 2.02 -2.55
C VAL A 237 24.76 2.47 -2.71
N ARG A 238 25.51 1.96 -3.70
CA ARG A 238 26.85 2.44 -4.05
C ARG A 238 26.83 3.69 -4.91
N ASP A 239 25.76 3.92 -5.65
CA ASP A 239 25.66 5.02 -6.60
C ASP A 239 25.75 6.37 -5.87
N GLU A 240 26.87 7.07 -6.08
CA GLU A 240 27.20 8.34 -5.42
C GLU A 240 26.30 9.50 -5.86
N LYS A 241 25.50 9.29 -6.92
CA LYS A 241 24.50 10.30 -7.29
C LYS A 241 23.47 10.53 -6.17
N TYR A 242 23.13 9.50 -5.37
CA TYR A 242 22.23 9.64 -4.25
C TYR A 242 22.99 10.18 -3.03
N LYS A 243 22.65 11.36 -2.58
CA LYS A 243 23.27 11.99 -1.39
C LYS A 243 22.69 11.47 -0.09
N ARG A 244 21.42 11.04 -0.12
CA ARG A 244 20.73 10.46 1.05
C ARG A 244 20.02 9.17 0.65
N ILE A 245 19.98 8.22 1.60
CA ILE A 245 19.23 6.98 1.45
C ILE A 245 18.23 6.87 2.61
N ILE A 246 16.97 6.68 2.30
CA ILE A 246 15.88 6.43 3.24
C ILE A 246 15.42 4.99 3.04
N GLY A 247 15.33 4.22 4.12
CA GLY A 247 14.87 2.84 4.04
C GLY A 247 14.99 2.13 5.38
N ASP A 248 14.79 0.81 5.36
CA ASP A 248 14.87 -0.03 6.55
C ASP A 248 16.25 0.12 7.24
N PRO A 249 16.29 0.26 8.59
CA PRO A 249 17.54 0.34 9.34
C PRO A 249 18.52 -0.80 9.08
N PHE A 250 18.05 -1.99 8.72
CA PHE A 250 18.91 -3.13 8.37
C PHE A 250 19.76 -2.88 7.13
N LEU A 251 19.39 -1.96 6.24
CA LEU A 251 20.23 -1.55 5.11
C LEU A 251 21.60 -1.04 5.57
N ARG A 252 21.71 -0.49 6.80
CA ARG A 252 22.98 -0.05 7.40
C ARG A 252 23.97 -1.20 7.63
N LEU A 253 23.53 -2.45 7.61
CA LEU A 253 24.39 -3.62 7.71
C LEU A 253 25.15 -3.89 6.41
N LEU A 254 24.69 -3.36 5.28
CA LEU A 254 25.39 -3.50 4.00
C LEU A 254 26.76 -2.80 4.05
N PRO A 255 27.84 -3.49 3.65
CA PRO A 255 29.18 -2.90 3.63
C PRO A 255 29.27 -1.63 2.78
N GLU A 256 28.44 -1.53 1.76
CA GLU A 256 28.36 -0.41 0.84
C GLU A 256 27.89 0.87 1.55
N ILE A 257 26.90 0.76 2.42
CA ILE A 257 26.38 1.90 3.20
C ILE A 257 27.35 2.32 4.29
N LYS A 258 28.03 1.35 4.94
CA LYS A 258 29.04 1.65 5.97
C LYS A 258 30.23 2.48 5.45
N LYS A 259 30.50 2.41 4.14
CA LYS A 259 31.61 3.13 3.49
C LYS A 259 31.22 4.52 2.98
N ARG A 260 29.95 4.89 3.04
CA ARG A 260 29.49 6.22 2.64
C ARG A 260 29.93 7.25 3.69
N PRO A 261 30.37 8.45 3.25
CA PRO A 261 30.61 9.55 4.16
C PRO A 261 29.30 9.89 4.90
N ALA A 262 29.43 10.31 6.17
CA ALA A 262 28.29 10.66 7.03
C ALA A 262 27.63 11.96 6.55
#